data_4dfb4a088d497112eafc4b76c6a8c9a2
#
_entry.id   4dfb4a088d497112eafc4b76c6a8c9a2
#
_cell.length_a   1.000
_cell.length_b   1.000
_cell.length_c   1.000
_cell.angle_alpha   90.00
_cell.angle_beta   90.00
_cell.angle_gamma   90.00
#
_symmetry.space_group_name_H-M   'P 1'
#
loop_
_entity.id
_entity.type
_entity.pdbx_description
1 polymer ?
#
loop_
_entity_poly.entity_id
_entity_poly.type
_entity_poly.pdbx_seq_one_letter_code
_entity_poly.pdbx_strand_id
1 'polypeptide(L)'
;NREPIDALTEAKAAPLSTALLVWWERHGRGGLPWKLLSGGVPPAPDDQLDPYGIWIAEVMLQQTQLAVALPYWRRWMAVFPTVEALAAASLDAVRLQWQGLGYYSRARRLHEAAQLLVGHPWPHSLEGWMALPGIGRTTAGSILSSAFNVPLPILDGNVKRVLARLMAHPRPPARDDALFWSWSEALLDPLRPR
;
A
#
# COMPACT_ATOMS: atom_id res chain seq x y z
N ASN A 1 29.02 26.50 4.82
CA ASN A 1 27.74 26.60 5.57
C ASN A 1 26.64 26.06 4.66
N ARG A 2 26.33 24.78 4.78
CA ARG A 2 25.08 24.25 4.22
C ARG A 2 24.03 24.40 5.31
N GLU A 3 22.97 25.13 5.03
CA GLU A 3 21.81 25.18 5.89
C GLU A 3 21.36 23.77 6.26
N PRO A 4 20.84 23.54 7.48
CA PRO A 4 20.29 22.26 7.84
C PRO A 4 19.25 21.88 6.79
N ILE A 5 19.22 20.59 6.42
CA ILE A 5 18.22 20.05 5.49
C ILE A 5 16.87 20.25 6.19
N ASP A 6 16.24 21.37 5.87
CA ASP A 6 15.05 21.86 6.54
C ASP A 6 13.93 20.83 6.42
N ALA A 7 13.21 20.68 7.50
CA ALA A 7 11.90 20.05 7.48
C ALA A 7 11.11 20.61 6.27
N LEU A 8 10.47 19.75 5.51
CA LEU A 8 9.58 20.20 4.44
C LEU A 8 8.44 20.96 5.11
N THR A 9 8.57 22.28 5.12
CA THR A 9 7.55 23.15 5.72
C THR A 9 6.26 23.06 4.91
N GLU A 10 5.11 23.26 5.54
CA GLU A 10 3.81 23.23 4.90
C GLU A 10 3.76 24.15 3.66
N ALA A 11 4.39 25.32 3.71
CA ALA A 11 4.49 26.26 2.62
C ALA A 11 5.24 25.70 1.38
N LYS A 12 6.19 24.77 1.57
CA LYS A 12 6.91 24.09 0.49
C LYS A 12 6.19 22.81 0.05
N ALA A 13 5.51 22.13 0.95
CA ALA A 13 4.83 20.87 0.69
C ALA A 13 3.56 21.06 -0.15
N ALA A 14 2.75 22.06 0.14
CA ALA A 14 1.46 22.30 -0.53
C ALA A 14 1.57 22.45 -2.07
N PRO A 15 2.51 23.23 -2.64
CA PRO A 15 2.68 23.30 -4.10
C PRO A 15 3.11 21.95 -4.71
N LEU A 16 3.95 21.18 -4.02
CA LEU A 16 4.42 19.86 -4.47
C LEU A 16 3.30 18.83 -4.45
N SER A 17 2.51 18.79 -3.37
CA SER A 17 1.34 17.94 -3.26
C SER A 17 0.32 18.24 -4.36
N THR A 18 0.00 19.51 -4.58
CA THR A 18 -0.90 19.95 -5.65
C THR A 18 -0.39 19.51 -7.03
N ALA A 19 0.89 19.74 -7.32
CA ALA A 19 1.49 19.35 -8.60
C ALA A 19 1.46 17.83 -8.79
N LEU A 20 1.70 17.06 -7.73
CA LEU A 20 1.63 15.59 -7.75
C LEU A 20 0.21 15.11 -8.05
N LEU A 21 -0.80 15.69 -7.44
CA LEU A 21 -2.20 15.34 -7.67
C LEU A 21 -2.64 15.66 -9.11
N VAL A 22 -2.30 16.83 -9.63
CA VAL A 22 -2.57 17.19 -11.04
C VAL A 22 -1.88 16.22 -12.00
N TRP A 23 -0.65 15.82 -11.70
CA TRP A 23 0.05 14.82 -12.49
C TRP A 23 -0.62 13.45 -12.37
N TRP A 24 -1.03 13.04 -11.17
CA TRP A 24 -1.72 11.78 -10.92
C TRP A 24 -3.04 11.67 -11.67
N GLU A 25 -3.84 12.70 -11.75
CA GLU A 25 -5.11 12.73 -12.49
C GLU A 25 -4.92 12.36 -13.97
N ARG A 26 -3.75 12.70 -14.54
CA ARG A 26 -3.43 12.45 -15.96
C ARG A 26 -2.69 11.14 -16.22
N HIS A 27 -1.89 10.69 -15.24
CA HIS A 27 -0.93 9.59 -15.43
C HIS A 27 -1.08 8.47 -14.40
N GLY A 28 -1.94 8.65 -13.42
CA GLY A 28 -2.19 7.67 -12.36
C GLY A 28 -2.80 6.38 -12.89
N ARG A 29 -2.48 5.28 -12.20
CA ARG A 29 -2.97 3.95 -12.55
C ARG A 29 -4.31 3.67 -11.88
N GLY A 30 -5.36 4.43 -12.22
CA GLY A 30 -6.71 4.29 -11.64
C GLY A 30 -7.45 3.01 -12.06
N GLY A 31 -7.09 2.39 -13.19
CA GLY A 31 -7.78 1.20 -13.71
C GLY A 31 -7.32 -0.15 -13.13
N LEU A 32 -6.66 -0.16 -11.97
CA LEU A 32 -6.27 -1.40 -11.31
C LEU A 32 -7.48 -2.05 -10.64
N PRO A 33 -7.71 -3.38 -10.79
CA PRO A 33 -8.95 -4.03 -10.34
C PRO A 33 -9.24 -3.85 -8.86
N TRP A 34 -8.24 -3.82 -7.98
CA TRP A 34 -8.40 -3.56 -6.56
C TRP A 34 -8.61 -2.08 -6.18
N LYS A 35 -8.56 -1.17 -7.17
CA LYS A 35 -8.88 0.25 -7.03
C LYS A 35 -10.27 0.61 -7.56
N LEU A 36 -11.05 -0.37 -7.97
CA LEU A 36 -12.36 -0.20 -8.56
C LEU A 36 -13.42 -0.89 -7.70
N LEU A 37 -14.61 -0.34 -7.71
CA LEU A 37 -15.81 -0.97 -7.18
C LEU A 37 -16.23 -2.17 -8.05
N SER A 38 -17.19 -2.94 -7.59
CA SER A 38 -17.83 -4.00 -8.37
C SER A 38 -18.29 -3.48 -9.73
N GLY A 39 -18.00 -4.27 -10.78
CA GLY A 39 -18.29 -3.84 -12.15
C GLY A 39 -17.25 -2.93 -12.80
N GLY A 40 -16.12 -2.66 -12.13
CA GLY A 40 -15.01 -1.87 -12.70
C GLY A 40 -15.24 -0.36 -12.66
N VAL A 41 -16.11 0.12 -11.77
CA VAL A 41 -16.44 1.54 -11.63
C VAL A 41 -15.42 2.21 -10.69
N PRO A 42 -14.87 3.39 -11.03
CA PRO A 42 -14.04 4.17 -10.12
C PRO A 42 -14.83 4.57 -8.86
N PRO A 43 -14.22 4.48 -7.66
CA PRO A 43 -14.90 4.87 -6.42
C PRO A 43 -15.08 6.39 -6.34
N ALA A 44 -16.23 6.82 -5.80
CA ALA A 44 -16.41 8.17 -5.32
C ALA A 44 -15.58 8.43 -4.04
N PRO A 45 -15.38 9.70 -3.61
CA PRO A 45 -14.58 10.01 -2.42
C PRO A 45 -15.03 9.28 -1.15
N ASP A 46 -16.35 9.10 -0.96
CA ASP A 46 -16.93 8.47 0.23
C ASP A 46 -17.08 6.94 0.12
N ASP A 47 -16.78 6.37 -1.04
CA ASP A 47 -16.86 4.93 -1.23
C ASP A 47 -15.72 4.21 -0.50
N GLN A 48 -16.04 3.06 0.06
CA GLN A 48 -15.03 2.12 0.56
C GLN A 48 -14.76 1.05 -0.48
N LEU A 49 -13.48 0.71 -0.63
CA LEU A 49 -13.06 -0.41 -1.48
C LEU A 49 -12.90 -1.69 -0.66
N ASP A 50 -12.93 -2.83 -1.33
CA ASP A 50 -12.70 -4.12 -0.69
C ASP A 50 -11.27 -4.20 -0.10
N PRO A 51 -11.12 -4.22 1.24
CA PRO A 51 -9.83 -4.29 1.88
C PRO A 51 -9.09 -5.61 1.60
N TYR A 52 -9.81 -6.71 1.33
CA TYR A 52 -9.21 -7.99 1.00
C TYR A 52 -8.40 -7.90 -0.31
N GLY A 53 -9.04 -7.46 -1.38
CA GLY A 53 -8.39 -7.35 -2.68
C GLY A 53 -7.19 -6.39 -2.66
N ILE A 54 -7.29 -5.30 -1.92
CA ILE A 54 -6.20 -4.32 -1.72
C ILE A 54 -5.06 -4.97 -0.94
N TRP A 55 -5.34 -5.62 0.19
CA TRP A 55 -4.32 -6.30 1.00
C TRP A 55 -3.53 -7.34 0.19
N ILE A 56 -4.22 -8.21 -0.56
CA ILE A 56 -3.57 -9.18 -1.44
C ILE A 56 -2.65 -8.48 -2.45
N ALA A 57 -3.12 -7.41 -3.09
CA ALA A 57 -2.33 -6.65 -4.05
C ALA A 57 -1.08 -6.03 -3.41
N GLU A 58 -1.23 -5.39 -2.25
CA GLU A 58 -0.12 -4.76 -1.51
C GLU A 58 0.98 -5.78 -1.16
N VAL A 59 0.60 -6.97 -0.68
CA VAL A 59 1.58 -8.02 -0.36
C VAL A 59 2.21 -8.61 -1.63
N MET A 60 1.46 -8.80 -2.71
CA MET A 60 2.03 -9.28 -3.99
C MET A 60 3.00 -8.27 -4.60
N LEU A 61 2.75 -6.98 -4.46
CA LEU A 61 3.59 -5.90 -5.00
C LEU A 61 4.87 -5.65 -4.20
N GLN A 62 5.01 -6.22 -2.99
CA GLN A 62 6.28 -6.17 -2.27
C GLN A 62 7.38 -6.82 -3.11
N GLN A 63 8.34 -6.00 -3.60
CA GLN A 63 9.47 -6.45 -4.44
C GLN A 63 9.06 -7.18 -5.76
N THR A 64 7.82 -6.97 -6.23
CA THR A 64 7.32 -7.55 -7.47
C THR A 64 6.77 -6.44 -8.37
N GLN A 65 7.10 -6.47 -9.65
CA GLN A 65 6.58 -5.49 -10.62
C GLN A 65 5.09 -5.71 -10.87
N LEU A 66 4.35 -4.63 -11.12
CA LEU A 66 2.90 -4.66 -11.37
C LEU A 66 2.52 -5.60 -12.53
N ALA A 67 3.28 -5.58 -13.62
CA ALA A 67 3.02 -6.44 -14.79
C ALA A 67 3.06 -7.94 -14.44
N VAL A 68 3.88 -8.31 -13.45
CA VAL A 68 3.97 -9.68 -12.92
C VAL A 68 2.86 -9.94 -11.91
N ALA A 69 2.65 -9.02 -10.95
CA ALA A 69 1.70 -9.23 -9.86
C ALA A 69 0.23 -9.28 -10.33
N LEU A 70 -0.15 -8.48 -11.33
CA LEU A 70 -1.55 -8.37 -11.77
C LEU A 70 -2.18 -9.70 -12.26
N PRO A 71 -1.54 -10.51 -13.11
CA PRO A 71 -2.07 -11.83 -13.47
C PRO A 71 -2.21 -12.77 -12.28
N TYR A 72 -1.25 -12.72 -11.33
CA TYR A 72 -1.30 -13.52 -10.11
C TYR A 72 -2.45 -13.09 -9.20
N TRP A 73 -2.67 -11.79 -9.05
CA TRP A 73 -3.79 -11.26 -8.27
C TRP A 73 -5.13 -11.73 -8.84
N ARG A 74 -5.33 -11.65 -10.15
CA ARG A 74 -6.56 -12.13 -10.81
C ARG A 74 -6.79 -13.62 -10.58
N ARG A 75 -5.75 -14.44 -10.73
CA ARG A 75 -5.83 -15.88 -10.46
C ARG A 75 -6.11 -16.17 -8.98
N TRP A 76 -5.47 -15.42 -8.08
CA TRP A 76 -5.69 -15.55 -6.64
C TRP A 76 -7.13 -15.23 -6.27
N MET A 77 -7.68 -14.13 -6.75
CA MET A 77 -9.08 -13.72 -6.47
C MET A 77 -10.09 -14.71 -7.05
N ALA A 78 -9.77 -15.41 -8.13
CA ALA A 78 -10.62 -16.48 -8.67
C ALA A 78 -10.63 -17.73 -7.79
N VAL A 79 -9.50 -18.06 -7.12
CA VAL A 79 -9.38 -19.25 -6.27
C VAL A 79 -9.72 -18.97 -4.81
N PHE A 80 -9.31 -17.82 -4.29
CA PHE A 80 -9.55 -17.36 -2.93
C PHE A 80 -10.25 -15.99 -2.96
N PRO A 81 -11.55 -15.95 -3.29
CA PRO A 81 -12.26 -14.67 -3.48
C PRO A 81 -12.51 -13.88 -2.20
N THR A 82 -12.39 -14.52 -1.03
CA THR A 82 -12.61 -13.91 0.28
C THR A 82 -11.55 -14.34 1.30
N VAL A 83 -11.49 -13.62 2.41
CA VAL A 83 -10.57 -13.97 3.53
C VAL A 83 -10.91 -15.32 4.12
N GLU A 84 -12.19 -15.72 4.15
CA GLU A 84 -12.66 -17.01 4.63
C GLU A 84 -12.16 -18.15 3.73
N ALA A 85 -12.26 -17.95 2.40
CA ALA A 85 -11.76 -18.93 1.43
C ALA A 85 -10.25 -19.13 1.57
N LEU A 86 -9.50 -18.03 1.77
CA LEU A 86 -8.06 -18.09 2.01
C LEU A 86 -7.73 -18.77 3.34
N ALA A 87 -8.41 -18.42 4.42
CA ALA A 87 -8.18 -18.98 5.76
C ALA A 87 -8.47 -20.47 5.83
N ALA A 88 -9.51 -20.94 5.11
CA ALA A 88 -9.91 -22.36 5.06
C ALA A 88 -9.02 -23.21 4.14
N ALA A 89 -8.22 -22.61 3.27
CA ALA A 89 -7.35 -23.32 2.34
C ALA A 89 -6.19 -24.02 3.08
N SER A 90 -5.65 -25.08 2.49
CA SER A 90 -4.39 -25.63 2.97
C SER A 90 -3.21 -24.72 2.60
N LEU A 91 -2.17 -24.69 3.43
CA LEU A 91 -0.97 -23.90 3.14
C LEU A 91 -0.32 -24.31 1.80
N ASP A 92 -0.43 -25.57 1.41
CA ASP A 92 0.11 -26.06 0.14
C ASP A 92 -0.71 -25.54 -1.05
N ALA A 93 -2.04 -25.45 -0.94
CA ALA A 93 -2.89 -24.79 -1.95
C ALA A 93 -2.51 -23.31 -2.10
N VAL A 94 -2.28 -22.61 -0.99
CA VAL A 94 -1.83 -21.20 -0.99
C VAL A 94 -0.47 -21.06 -1.66
N ARG A 95 0.49 -21.91 -1.33
CA ARG A 95 1.83 -21.92 -1.96
C ARG A 95 1.78 -22.22 -3.46
N LEU A 96 0.90 -23.12 -3.87
CA LEU A 96 0.71 -23.46 -5.29
C LEU A 96 0.24 -22.22 -6.09
N GLN A 97 -0.71 -21.45 -5.56
CA GLN A 97 -1.17 -20.23 -6.21
C GLN A 97 -0.11 -19.10 -6.21
N TRP A 98 0.85 -19.17 -5.28
CA TRP A 98 1.96 -18.22 -5.18
C TRP A 98 3.18 -18.59 -6.03
N GLN A 99 3.20 -19.81 -6.58
CA GLN A 99 4.36 -20.35 -7.31
C GLN A 99 4.76 -19.43 -8.47
N GLY A 100 6.04 -18.99 -8.45
CA GLY A 100 6.61 -18.08 -9.44
C GLY A 100 6.73 -16.61 -9.00
N LEU A 101 6.03 -16.18 -7.93
CA LEU A 101 6.19 -14.82 -7.37
C LEU A 101 7.45 -14.63 -6.52
N GLY A 102 8.05 -15.73 -6.05
CA GLY A 102 9.19 -15.68 -5.12
C GLY A 102 8.80 -15.25 -3.69
N TYR A 103 9.78 -15.22 -2.79
CA TYR A 103 9.60 -14.82 -1.39
C TYR A 103 8.38 -15.50 -0.72
N TYR A 104 8.36 -16.82 -0.71
CA TYR A 104 7.23 -17.66 -0.25
C TYR A 104 6.80 -17.41 1.21
N SER A 105 7.66 -16.77 2.01
CA SER A 105 7.27 -16.30 3.34
C SER A 105 6.10 -15.32 3.33
N ARG A 106 5.90 -14.57 2.24
CA ARG A 106 4.74 -13.68 2.07
C ARG A 106 3.44 -14.47 1.99
N ALA A 107 3.41 -15.53 1.16
CA ALA A 107 2.24 -16.40 1.04
C ALA A 107 1.86 -17.05 2.39
N ARG A 108 2.85 -17.55 3.13
CA ARG A 108 2.64 -18.11 4.46
C ARG A 108 2.05 -17.08 5.43
N ARG A 109 2.65 -15.88 5.48
CA ARG A 109 2.16 -14.79 6.35
C ARG A 109 0.77 -14.31 5.96
N LEU A 110 0.44 -14.25 4.65
CA LEU A 110 -0.92 -13.98 4.18
C LEU A 110 -1.92 -15.00 4.72
N HIS A 111 -1.60 -16.29 4.64
CA HIS A 111 -2.45 -17.36 5.14
C HIS A 111 -2.62 -17.28 6.67
N GLU A 112 -1.53 -17.10 7.41
CA GLU A 112 -1.56 -16.91 8.87
C GLU A 112 -2.42 -15.68 9.25
N ALA A 113 -2.27 -14.55 8.55
CA ALA A 113 -3.05 -13.36 8.79
C ALA A 113 -4.54 -13.54 8.45
N ALA A 114 -4.87 -14.27 7.38
CA ALA A 114 -6.26 -14.60 7.03
C ALA A 114 -6.93 -15.42 8.15
N GLN A 115 -6.22 -16.37 8.74
CA GLN A 115 -6.73 -17.18 9.85
C GLN A 115 -7.00 -16.34 11.12
N LEU A 116 -6.26 -15.25 11.32
CA LEU A 116 -6.48 -14.31 12.43
C LEU A 116 -7.62 -13.33 12.14
N LEU A 117 -7.89 -13.05 10.86
CA LEU A 117 -8.92 -12.09 10.44
C LEU A 117 -10.31 -12.72 10.32
N VAL A 118 -10.38 -14.01 9.98
CA VAL A 118 -11.66 -14.68 9.73
C VAL A 118 -12.58 -14.60 10.96
N GLY A 119 -13.83 -14.17 10.73
CA GLY A 119 -14.80 -13.98 11.81
C GLY A 119 -14.65 -12.68 12.61
N HIS A 120 -13.72 -11.81 12.24
CA HIS A 120 -13.51 -10.50 12.85
C HIS A 120 -13.75 -9.38 11.84
N PRO A 121 -14.15 -8.17 12.28
CA PRO A 121 -14.23 -7.02 11.40
C PRO A 121 -12.82 -6.64 10.90
N TRP A 122 -12.76 -6.05 9.72
CA TRP A 122 -11.50 -5.51 9.20
C TRP A 122 -10.90 -4.45 10.15
N PRO A 123 -9.58 -4.46 10.39
CA PRO A 123 -8.96 -3.41 11.20
C PRO A 123 -9.11 -2.03 10.54
N HIS A 124 -9.51 -1.04 11.32
CA HIS A 124 -9.62 0.35 10.89
C HIS A 124 -8.48 1.22 11.46
N SER A 125 -7.48 0.62 12.08
CA SER A 125 -6.33 1.32 12.65
C SER A 125 -5.01 0.77 12.14
N LEU A 126 -3.98 1.60 12.20
CA LEU A 126 -2.61 1.22 11.83
C LEU A 126 -2.10 0.05 12.67
N GLU A 127 -2.35 0.12 13.98
CA GLU A 127 -1.95 -0.89 14.96
C GLU A 127 -2.63 -2.22 14.68
N GLY A 128 -3.93 -2.21 14.35
CA GLY A 128 -4.70 -3.41 14.04
C GLY A 128 -4.15 -4.14 12.81
N TRP A 129 -3.82 -3.40 11.74
CA TRP A 129 -3.18 -3.99 10.57
C TRP A 129 -1.75 -4.47 10.86
N MET A 130 -0.97 -3.69 11.60
CA MET A 130 0.42 -4.05 11.94
C MET A 130 0.53 -5.23 12.91
N ALA A 131 -0.52 -5.58 13.64
CA ALA A 131 -0.58 -6.79 14.46
C ALA A 131 -0.64 -8.08 13.62
N LEU A 132 -0.97 -7.97 12.32
CA LEU A 132 -1.08 -9.12 11.43
C LEU A 132 0.29 -9.53 10.85
N PRO A 133 0.55 -10.84 10.67
CA PRO A 133 1.80 -11.33 10.11
C PRO A 133 2.12 -10.74 8.74
N GLY A 134 3.32 -10.16 8.61
CA GLY A 134 3.85 -9.66 7.33
C GLY A 134 3.38 -8.26 6.94
N ILE A 135 2.66 -7.56 7.80
CA ILE A 135 2.18 -6.21 7.55
C ILE A 135 3.01 -5.21 8.35
N GLY A 136 3.76 -4.37 7.65
CA GLY A 136 4.49 -3.24 8.22
C GLY A 136 3.72 -1.92 8.06
N ARG A 137 4.24 -0.85 8.68
CA ARG A 137 3.63 0.49 8.68
C ARG A 137 3.22 0.96 7.28
N THR A 138 4.09 0.82 6.27
CA THR A 138 3.82 1.24 4.88
C THR A 138 2.66 0.44 4.27
N THR A 139 2.64 -0.88 4.43
CA THR A 139 1.58 -1.74 3.91
C THR A 139 0.25 -1.44 4.60
N ALA A 140 0.26 -1.29 5.93
CA ALA A 140 -0.93 -0.92 6.71
C ALA A 140 -1.47 0.45 6.29
N GLY A 141 -0.59 1.45 6.14
CA GLY A 141 -0.96 2.79 5.66
C GLY A 141 -1.58 2.77 4.26
N SER A 142 -0.98 2.00 3.33
CA SER A 142 -1.51 1.86 1.97
C SER A 142 -2.88 1.19 1.93
N ILE A 143 -3.10 0.14 2.73
CA ILE A 143 -4.41 -0.52 2.84
C ILE A 143 -5.46 0.45 3.40
N LEU A 144 -5.16 1.10 4.51
CA LEU A 144 -6.09 2.04 5.17
C LEU A 144 -6.43 3.24 4.28
N SER A 145 -5.43 3.79 3.60
CA SER A 145 -5.63 4.89 2.66
C SER A 145 -6.48 4.46 1.46
N SER A 146 -6.17 3.32 0.86
CA SER A 146 -6.86 2.85 -0.34
C SER A 146 -8.27 2.33 -0.06
N ALA A 147 -8.47 1.52 0.99
CA ALA A 147 -9.74 0.89 1.30
C ALA A 147 -10.71 1.83 2.02
N PHE A 148 -10.22 2.57 3.01
CA PHE A 148 -11.04 3.32 3.97
C PHE A 148 -10.85 4.84 3.88
N ASN A 149 -10.05 5.31 2.92
CA ASN A 149 -9.76 6.74 2.70
C ASN A 149 -9.16 7.43 3.94
N VAL A 150 -8.40 6.68 4.75
CA VAL A 150 -7.71 7.23 5.93
C VAL A 150 -6.42 7.92 5.50
N PRO A 151 -6.18 9.19 5.85
CA PRO A 151 -4.99 9.92 5.43
C PRO A 151 -3.75 9.45 6.19
N LEU A 152 -3.06 8.45 5.64
CA LEU A 152 -1.83 7.89 6.21
C LEU A 152 -0.68 7.94 5.19
N PRO A 153 0.50 8.41 5.62
CA PRO A 153 1.68 8.41 4.76
C PRO A 153 2.20 7.00 4.53
N ILE A 154 2.87 6.80 3.39
CA ILE A 154 3.60 5.59 3.08
C ILE A 154 5.07 5.90 2.82
N LEU A 155 5.96 4.97 3.13
CA LEU A 155 7.39 5.15 2.92
C LEU A 155 8.06 3.83 2.52
N ASP A 156 7.96 3.49 1.23
CA ASP A 156 8.69 2.39 0.64
C ASP A 156 10.03 2.86 0.03
N GLY A 157 10.80 1.93 -0.54
CA GLY A 157 12.07 2.25 -1.19
C GLY A 157 11.92 3.19 -2.39
N ASN A 158 10.78 3.19 -3.08
CA ASN A 158 10.52 4.09 -4.21
C ASN A 158 10.23 5.51 -3.73
N VAL A 159 9.37 5.65 -2.71
CA VAL A 159 9.05 6.94 -2.09
C VAL A 159 10.32 7.55 -1.50
N LYS A 160 11.12 6.79 -0.75
CA LYS A 160 12.43 7.26 -0.24
C LYS A 160 13.32 7.77 -1.35
N ARG A 161 13.43 7.03 -2.45
CA ARG A 161 14.28 7.41 -3.59
C ARG A 161 13.80 8.71 -4.26
N VAL A 162 12.48 8.86 -4.43
CA VAL A 162 11.89 10.07 -5.02
C VAL A 162 12.12 11.27 -4.10
N LEU A 163 11.79 11.14 -2.82
CA LEU A 163 11.98 12.20 -1.83
C LEU A 163 13.44 12.60 -1.69
N ALA A 164 14.36 11.64 -1.66
CA ALA A 164 15.81 11.93 -1.60
C ALA A 164 16.27 12.78 -2.77
N ARG A 165 15.77 12.51 -3.98
CA ARG A 165 16.10 13.29 -5.18
C ARG A 165 15.46 14.68 -5.16
N LEU A 166 14.18 14.72 -4.81
CA LEU A 166 13.40 15.96 -4.73
C LEU A 166 14.00 16.95 -3.74
N MET A 167 14.45 16.44 -2.61
CA MET A 167 15.02 17.23 -1.52
C MET A 167 16.56 17.35 -1.59
N ALA A 168 17.18 16.87 -2.69
CA ALA A 168 18.63 16.84 -2.85
C ALA A 168 19.37 16.29 -1.61
N HIS A 169 18.80 15.24 -0.99
CA HIS A 169 19.32 14.68 0.26
C HIS A 169 20.73 14.09 0.08
N PRO A 170 21.73 14.52 0.87
CA PRO A 170 23.14 14.21 0.61
C PRO A 170 23.59 12.82 1.10
N ARG A 171 22.77 12.14 1.88
CA ARG A 171 23.10 10.86 2.52
C ARG A 171 22.23 9.72 1.98
N PRO A 172 22.67 8.45 2.14
CA PRO A 172 21.79 7.32 1.84
C PRO A 172 20.49 7.39 2.65
N PRO A 173 19.31 7.27 2.01
CA PRO A 173 18.00 7.46 2.66
C PRO A 173 17.75 6.56 3.88
N ALA A 174 18.36 5.36 3.91
CA ALA A 174 18.21 4.41 5.01
C ALA A 174 18.72 4.88 6.37
N ARG A 175 19.50 5.99 6.41
CA ARG A 175 20.03 6.54 7.66
C ARG A 175 19.12 7.58 8.32
N ASP A 176 18.10 8.05 7.61
CA ASP A 176 17.28 9.19 8.04
C ASP A 176 15.79 8.90 7.91
N ASP A 177 15.37 7.67 8.25
CA ASP A 177 13.98 7.20 8.10
C ASP A 177 12.95 8.14 8.73
N ALA A 178 13.22 8.68 9.91
CA ALA A 178 12.31 9.61 10.59
C ALA A 178 12.07 10.88 9.77
N LEU A 179 13.12 11.42 9.13
CA LEU A 179 13.03 12.60 8.26
C LEU A 179 12.19 12.28 7.00
N PHE A 180 12.41 11.11 6.39
CA PHE A 180 11.64 10.71 5.21
C PHE A 180 10.16 10.46 5.53
N TRP A 181 9.84 9.93 6.70
CA TRP A 181 8.47 9.81 7.18
C TRP A 181 7.82 11.19 7.34
N SER A 182 8.52 12.16 7.95
CA SER A 182 7.98 13.53 8.09
C SER A 182 7.74 14.20 6.74
N TRP A 183 8.59 13.98 5.75
CA TRP A 183 8.38 14.50 4.39
C TRP A 183 7.20 13.83 3.69
N SER A 184 7.04 12.51 3.84
CA SER A 184 5.90 11.79 3.29
C SER A 184 4.59 12.28 3.91
N GLU A 185 4.59 12.53 5.22
CA GLU A 185 3.43 13.07 5.95
C GLU A 185 3.09 14.50 5.50
N ALA A 186 4.09 15.37 5.34
CA ALA A 186 3.90 16.74 4.88
C ALA A 186 3.34 16.84 3.45
N LEU A 187 3.60 15.85 2.60
CA LEU A 187 3.10 15.81 1.22
C LEU A 187 1.73 15.16 1.08
N LEU A 188 1.22 14.54 2.12
CA LEU A 188 -0.08 13.89 2.12
C LEU A 188 -1.20 14.92 1.95
N ASP A 189 -2.10 14.69 0.98
CA ASP A 189 -3.36 15.42 0.92
C ASP A 189 -4.40 14.72 1.82
N PRO A 190 -4.84 15.34 2.92
CA PRO A 190 -5.76 14.69 3.85
C PRO A 190 -7.18 14.52 3.28
N LEU A 191 -7.52 15.25 2.23
CA LEU A 191 -8.84 15.20 1.58
C LEU A 191 -8.87 14.15 0.45
N ARG A 192 -7.73 13.79 -0.10
CA ARG A 192 -7.58 12.86 -1.22
C ARG A 192 -6.44 11.86 -0.97
N PRO A 193 -6.52 11.03 0.08
CA PRO A 193 -5.41 10.15 0.49
C PRO A 193 -5.22 8.92 -0.41
N ARG A 194 -6.21 8.52 -1.25
CA ARG A 194 -6.11 7.40 -2.18
C ARG A 194 -5.57 7.79 -3.57
#